data_77d139fb60f26c7f55cedb6e246e3e62
#
_entry.id   77d139fb60f26c7f55cedb6e246e3e62
#
_cell.length_a   1.000
_cell.length_b   1.000
_cell.length_c   1.000
_cell.angle_alpha   90.00
_cell.angle_beta   90.00
_cell.angle_gamma   90.00
#
_symmetry.space_group_name_H-M   'P 1'
#
loop_
_entity.id
_entity.type
_entity.pdbx_description
1 polymer ?
#
loop_
_entity_poly.entity_id
_entity_poly.type
_entity_poly.pdbx_seq_one_letter_code
_entity_poly.pdbx_strand_id
1 'polypeptide(L)'
;MEAAQVEKPGRVIVIGLDGADWRLLQPWLHAGHLPTLARLVRGGVHGPLRSTIRPESSLAWSSFSTGVNPGKHGVFGFVEQVKGSYSFQLANGASIRTRRFWDFLGEAGLQVGLLNIPFTYPPSAVNGFMVTGMLTPGPDVDFAHPPELQQQLLSRFGKYRFDVDHSTHEEVALIDSVRMITEQQRDTALLLLRERPWRFFTVVFTGPDRLQHFLWAHNDPRHPFYNVDSARLFGSALLEHYQLLDEAIAEILGHLPPDTLLLLMSDHGFNGCARRFYINRWLQECGLLVLHSTSARRSWLTVMTSYLKSVGWLRRLKRALLPARWNSTSLHSAVFTHAVDWSRTRAYFGLDGGLRINLESREPGGIVRAEEFDALREELRQELLAVEDPETRQPVLTNLFYREELYHGPSAARAPDLIPEPQRDNPDPAHNIVLDGSLDNITASPFASSIPYTANHTLDGVFIAWGAGVAGTRQVLGAQIVDLAPTILAALDVPIPAYMDGRVLSEIFLPGCIPEPRHSEASEPGVPDGPEGSFSLAEEIAVESRLRGLGYLD
;
A
#
# COMPACT_ATOMS: atom_id res chain seq x y z
N MET A 1 -38.48 -18.08 -24.96
CA MET A 1 -37.48 -17.56 -24.03
C MET A 1 -37.10 -16.19 -24.58
N GLU A 2 -37.67 -15.12 -24.00
CA GLU A 2 -37.18 -13.77 -24.28
C GLU A 2 -35.73 -13.73 -23.81
N ALA A 3 -34.84 -13.30 -24.70
CA ALA A 3 -33.48 -12.99 -24.32
C ALA A 3 -33.56 -11.91 -23.22
N ALA A 4 -33.19 -12.24 -22.01
CA ALA A 4 -33.05 -11.25 -20.93
C ALA A 4 -32.22 -10.11 -21.51
N GLN A 5 -32.78 -8.91 -21.58
CA GLN A 5 -32.03 -7.73 -22.01
C GLN A 5 -30.85 -7.63 -21.06
N VAL A 6 -29.66 -7.86 -21.60
CA VAL A 6 -28.42 -7.75 -20.82
C VAL A 6 -28.21 -6.27 -20.51
N GLU A 7 -28.39 -5.94 -19.24
CA GLU A 7 -28.37 -4.56 -18.77
C GLU A 7 -26.92 -4.05 -18.75
N LYS A 8 -26.65 -2.98 -19.49
CA LYS A 8 -25.35 -2.32 -19.47
C LYS A 8 -25.13 -1.66 -18.11
N PRO A 9 -23.88 -1.63 -17.59
CA PRO A 9 -23.62 -0.91 -16.36
C PRO A 9 -24.05 0.56 -16.45
N GLY A 10 -24.94 0.96 -15.59
CA GLY A 10 -25.33 2.36 -15.40
C GLY A 10 -24.55 3.01 -14.27
N ARG A 11 -24.02 2.19 -13.36
CA ARG A 11 -23.23 2.58 -12.20
C ARG A 11 -22.09 1.61 -11.99
N VAL A 12 -21.01 2.08 -11.37
CA VAL A 12 -19.88 1.23 -10.93
C VAL A 12 -19.62 1.47 -9.47
N ILE A 13 -19.52 0.38 -8.69
CA ILE A 13 -19.01 0.43 -7.31
C ILE A 13 -17.74 -0.40 -7.20
N VAL A 14 -16.72 0.15 -6.53
CA VAL A 14 -15.51 -0.57 -6.15
C VAL A 14 -15.51 -0.78 -4.64
N ILE A 15 -15.35 -2.02 -4.19
CA ILE A 15 -15.11 -2.36 -2.80
C ILE A 15 -13.66 -2.84 -2.69
N GLY A 16 -12.81 -2.04 -2.07
CA GLY A 16 -11.42 -2.38 -1.77
C GLY A 16 -11.31 -3.11 -0.43
N LEU A 17 -10.66 -4.26 -0.42
CA LEU A 17 -10.27 -5.01 0.78
C LEU A 17 -8.74 -5.03 0.83
N ASP A 18 -8.15 -4.01 1.46
CA ASP A 18 -6.70 -3.81 1.50
C ASP A 18 -5.99 -5.08 1.99
N GLY A 19 -5.07 -5.62 1.18
CA GLY A 19 -4.31 -6.81 1.50
C GLY A 19 -5.09 -8.14 1.48
N ALA A 20 -6.33 -8.20 0.98
CA ALA A 20 -7.05 -9.48 0.91
C ALA A 20 -6.35 -10.49 -0.02
N ASP A 21 -6.31 -11.75 0.40
CA ASP A 21 -5.58 -12.81 -0.31
C ASP A 21 -6.42 -14.08 -0.48
N TRP A 22 -6.30 -14.71 -1.65
CA TRP A 22 -6.97 -15.96 -1.97
C TRP A 22 -6.54 -17.13 -1.06
N ARG A 23 -5.33 -17.11 -0.47
CA ARG A 23 -4.84 -18.14 0.46
C ARG A 23 -5.70 -18.25 1.71
N LEU A 24 -6.21 -17.11 2.19
CA LEU A 24 -7.16 -17.07 3.31
C LEU A 24 -8.60 -17.26 2.83
N LEU A 25 -9.00 -16.59 1.76
CA LEU A 25 -10.38 -16.60 1.29
C LEU A 25 -10.83 -17.96 0.78
N GLN A 26 -10.02 -18.67 -0.04
CA GLN A 26 -10.45 -19.93 -0.63
C GLN A 26 -10.87 -21.00 0.38
N PRO A 27 -10.08 -21.30 1.44
CA PRO A 27 -10.50 -22.24 2.46
C PRO A 27 -11.80 -21.84 3.16
N TRP A 28 -11.96 -20.55 3.48
CA TRP A 28 -13.16 -20.06 4.18
C TRP A 28 -14.40 -20.03 3.30
N LEU A 29 -14.24 -19.75 2.00
CA LEU A 29 -15.33 -19.86 1.01
C LEU A 29 -15.79 -21.31 0.87
N HIS A 30 -14.88 -22.28 0.77
CA HIS A 30 -15.20 -23.69 0.69
C HIS A 30 -15.87 -24.21 1.97
N ALA A 31 -15.45 -23.73 3.13
CA ALA A 31 -16.05 -24.06 4.42
C ALA A 31 -17.42 -23.38 4.66
N GLY A 32 -17.83 -22.44 3.80
CA GLY A 32 -19.10 -21.73 3.91
C GLY A 32 -19.12 -20.60 4.95
N HIS A 33 -17.95 -20.15 5.42
CA HIS A 33 -17.84 -19.09 6.41
C HIS A 33 -18.14 -17.69 5.87
N LEU A 34 -18.05 -17.48 4.54
CA LEU A 34 -18.19 -16.20 3.85
C LEU A 34 -19.27 -16.31 2.75
N PRO A 35 -20.56 -16.39 3.11
CA PRO A 35 -21.63 -16.69 2.16
C PRO A 35 -21.82 -15.62 1.07
N THR A 36 -21.60 -14.34 1.39
CA THR A 36 -21.75 -13.24 0.41
C THR A 36 -20.64 -13.29 -0.63
N LEU A 37 -19.38 -13.37 -0.20
CA LEU A 37 -18.24 -13.51 -1.11
C LEU A 37 -18.34 -14.79 -1.94
N ALA A 38 -18.78 -15.91 -1.34
CA ALA A 38 -19.02 -17.16 -2.07
C ALA A 38 -20.09 -16.99 -3.16
N ARG A 39 -21.15 -16.21 -2.92
CA ARG A 39 -22.17 -15.88 -3.94
C ARG A 39 -21.56 -15.04 -5.06
N LEU A 40 -20.74 -14.02 -4.74
CA LEU A 40 -20.08 -13.17 -5.73
C LEU A 40 -19.13 -13.98 -6.62
N VAL A 41 -18.31 -14.84 -6.02
CA VAL A 41 -17.39 -15.75 -6.75
C VAL A 41 -18.14 -16.70 -7.66
N ARG A 42 -19.22 -17.32 -7.17
CA ARG A 42 -20.02 -18.27 -7.97
C ARG A 42 -20.83 -17.62 -9.10
N GLY A 43 -21.26 -16.38 -8.91
CA GLY A 43 -22.12 -15.67 -9.87
C GLY A 43 -21.41 -14.67 -10.76
N GLY A 44 -20.12 -14.42 -10.53
CA GLY A 44 -19.33 -13.41 -11.20
C GLY A 44 -18.04 -13.93 -11.84
N VAL A 45 -17.22 -13.02 -12.29
CA VAL A 45 -15.87 -13.27 -12.78
C VAL A 45 -14.89 -13.00 -11.63
N HIS A 46 -13.93 -13.91 -11.40
CA HIS A 46 -12.97 -13.74 -10.32
C HIS A 46 -11.58 -14.24 -10.72
N GLY A 47 -10.55 -13.81 -9.99
CA GLY A 47 -9.17 -14.23 -10.23
C GLY A 47 -8.16 -13.45 -9.40
N PRO A 48 -6.86 -13.67 -9.62
CA PRO A 48 -5.82 -12.83 -9.06
C PRO A 48 -5.84 -11.44 -9.69
N LEU A 49 -5.53 -10.42 -8.89
CA LEU A 49 -5.24 -9.07 -9.34
C LEU A 49 -3.78 -8.77 -9.04
N ARG A 50 -2.97 -8.63 -10.08
CA ARG A 50 -1.55 -8.36 -9.91
C ARG A 50 -1.33 -6.91 -9.50
N SER A 51 -0.66 -6.73 -8.38
CA SER A 51 -0.23 -5.44 -7.85
C SER A 51 0.94 -4.85 -8.63
N THR A 52 1.37 -3.67 -8.22
CA THR A 52 2.66 -3.08 -8.62
C THR A 52 3.83 -3.93 -8.11
N ILE A 53 4.96 -3.93 -8.83
CA ILE A 53 6.21 -4.45 -8.27
C ILE A 53 6.73 -3.44 -7.26
N ARG A 54 7.00 -3.96 -6.10
CA ARG A 54 6.76 -3.58 -4.73
C ARG A 54 5.25 -3.41 -4.47
N PRO A 55 4.61 -4.48 -3.96
CA PRO A 55 3.19 -4.47 -3.65
C PRO A 55 2.95 -3.69 -2.35
N GLU A 56 3.08 -2.39 -2.43
CA GLU A 56 2.81 -1.46 -1.33
C GLU A 56 1.54 -0.65 -1.62
N SER A 57 0.72 -0.43 -0.62
CA SER A 57 -0.53 0.33 -0.75
C SER A 57 -0.30 1.72 -1.38
N SER A 58 0.85 2.37 -1.11
CA SER A 58 1.20 3.67 -1.71
C SER A 58 1.30 3.62 -3.24
N LEU A 59 2.00 2.62 -3.79
CA LEU A 59 2.14 2.44 -5.24
C LEU A 59 0.85 1.90 -5.85
N ALA A 60 0.28 0.88 -5.22
CA ALA A 60 -0.86 0.14 -5.73
C ALA A 60 -2.12 1.02 -5.83
N TRP A 61 -2.50 1.74 -4.76
CA TRP A 61 -3.65 2.66 -4.79
C TRP A 61 -3.41 3.88 -5.68
N SER A 62 -2.16 4.34 -5.81
CA SER A 62 -1.82 5.40 -6.79
C SER A 62 -1.99 4.90 -8.21
N SER A 63 -1.54 3.69 -8.53
CA SER A 63 -1.72 3.06 -9.84
C SER A 63 -3.19 2.74 -10.14
N PHE A 64 -3.97 2.26 -9.14
CA PHE A 64 -5.42 2.10 -9.25
C PHE A 64 -6.09 3.42 -9.62
N SER A 65 -5.75 4.50 -8.91
CA SER A 65 -6.42 5.78 -9.06
C SER A 65 -6.13 6.49 -10.38
N THR A 66 -5.00 6.18 -11.02
CA THR A 66 -4.51 6.88 -12.21
C THR A 66 -4.52 6.03 -13.48
N GLY A 67 -4.53 4.69 -13.35
CA GLY A 67 -4.42 3.77 -14.48
C GLY A 67 -3.04 3.74 -15.14
N VAL A 68 -1.99 4.25 -14.46
CA VAL A 68 -0.64 4.32 -14.99
C VAL A 68 0.39 3.70 -14.04
N ASN A 69 1.58 3.39 -14.57
CA ASN A 69 2.71 2.89 -13.79
C ASN A 69 3.34 3.98 -12.91
N PRO A 70 4.11 3.59 -11.87
CA PRO A 70 4.77 4.52 -10.96
C PRO A 70 5.67 5.56 -11.63
N GLY A 71 6.29 5.25 -12.76
CA GLY A 71 7.11 6.19 -13.51
C GLY A 71 6.34 7.38 -14.10
N LYS A 72 5.01 7.27 -14.23
CA LYS A 72 4.12 8.35 -14.63
C LYS A 72 3.51 9.06 -13.43
N HIS A 73 2.90 8.33 -12.48
CA HIS A 73 2.27 9.00 -11.34
C HIS A 73 3.27 9.49 -10.26
N GLY A 74 4.52 9.04 -10.27
CA GLY A 74 5.62 9.61 -9.47
C GLY A 74 5.69 9.18 -8.01
N VAL A 75 4.86 8.24 -7.56
CA VAL A 75 4.88 7.67 -6.21
C VAL A 75 5.63 6.34 -6.25
N PHE A 76 6.69 6.22 -5.45
CA PHE A 76 7.55 5.03 -5.39
C PHE A 76 7.59 4.39 -4.00
N GLY A 77 6.84 4.90 -3.03
CA GLY A 77 6.76 4.42 -1.66
C GLY A 77 5.98 5.39 -0.78
N PHE A 78 5.93 5.13 0.52
CA PHE A 78 5.38 6.06 1.52
C PHE A 78 6.26 7.29 1.74
N VAL A 79 7.50 7.23 1.30
CA VAL A 79 8.44 8.36 1.31
C VAL A 79 9.04 8.57 -0.07
N GLU A 80 9.45 9.79 -0.35
CA GLU A 80 10.16 10.15 -1.57
C GLU A 80 11.47 10.87 -1.24
N GLN A 81 12.52 10.61 -2.01
CA GLN A 81 13.78 11.31 -1.84
C GLN A 81 13.63 12.77 -2.30
N VAL A 82 14.10 13.70 -1.48
CA VAL A 82 14.16 15.10 -1.82
C VAL A 82 15.24 15.31 -2.89
N LYS A 83 14.88 15.91 -4.03
CA LYS A 83 15.77 16.13 -5.17
C LYS A 83 17.06 16.83 -4.76
N GLY A 84 18.19 16.28 -5.14
CA GLY A 84 19.53 16.82 -4.82
C GLY A 84 19.89 16.71 -3.33
N SER A 85 19.31 15.76 -2.60
CA SER A 85 19.56 15.51 -1.19
C SER A 85 19.56 14.00 -0.92
N TYR A 86 20.14 13.60 0.21
CA TYR A 86 19.97 12.24 0.77
C TYR A 86 18.78 12.15 1.73
N SER A 87 18.04 13.24 1.90
CA SER A 87 16.89 13.28 2.77
C SER A 87 15.65 12.73 2.09
N PHE A 88 14.74 12.20 2.91
CA PHE A 88 13.43 11.70 2.49
C PHE A 88 12.32 12.48 3.19
N GLN A 89 11.18 12.61 2.53
CA GLN A 89 9.96 13.20 3.06
C GLN A 89 8.78 12.27 2.84
N LEU A 90 7.73 12.38 3.66
CA LEU A 90 6.50 11.61 3.47
C LEU A 90 5.80 12.00 2.16
N ALA A 91 5.39 10.99 1.41
CA ALA A 91 4.51 11.15 0.26
C ALA A 91 3.04 11.20 0.71
N ASN A 92 2.19 11.86 -0.07
CA ASN A 92 0.74 11.93 0.15
C ASN A 92 -0.02 12.05 -1.17
N GLY A 93 -1.32 12.34 -1.13
CA GLY A 93 -2.15 12.49 -2.33
C GLY A 93 -1.65 13.57 -3.30
N ALA A 94 -0.99 14.61 -2.82
CA ALA A 94 -0.40 15.66 -3.66
C ALA A 94 0.90 15.21 -4.36
N SER A 95 1.53 14.12 -3.90
CA SER A 95 2.68 13.52 -4.58
C SER A 95 2.33 12.83 -5.91
N ILE A 96 1.04 12.52 -6.14
CA ILE A 96 0.56 11.95 -7.40
C ILE A 96 0.57 13.01 -8.50
N ARG A 97 1.39 12.80 -9.53
CA ARG A 97 1.70 13.76 -10.60
C ARG A 97 0.86 13.56 -11.86
N THR A 98 -0.08 12.64 -11.83
CA THR A 98 -0.99 12.31 -12.95
C THR A 98 -2.43 12.48 -12.48
N ARG A 99 -3.30 12.86 -13.41
CA ARG A 99 -4.74 12.97 -13.12
C ARG A 99 -5.31 11.60 -12.73
N ARG A 100 -6.25 11.61 -11.81
CA ARG A 100 -6.97 10.41 -11.36
C ARG A 100 -8.14 10.13 -12.32
N PHE A 101 -8.53 8.86 -12.46
CA PHE A 101 -9.60 8.52 -13.41
C PHE A 101 -10.95 9.16 -13.06
N TRP A 102 -11.21 9.41 -11.81
CA TRP A 102 -12.45 10.09 -11.38
C TRP A 102 -12.51 11.58 -11.74
N ASP A 103 -11.38 12.22 -12.07
CA ASP A 103 -11.37 13.58 -12.62
C ASP A 103 -12.03 13.58 -14.01
N PHE A 104 -11.77 12.55 -14.83
CA PHE A 104 -12.42 12.37 -16.14
C PHE A 104 -13.90 12.01 -16.02
N LEU A 105 -14.29 11.22 -15.01
CA LEU A 105 -15.70 10.98 -14.70
C LEU A 105 -16.40 12.30 -14.34
N GLY A 106 -15.78 13.12 -13.50
CA GLY A 106 -16.31 14.44 -13.12
C GLY A 106 -16.46 15.39 -14.29
N GLU A 107 -15.48 15.45 -15.20
CA GLU A 107 -15.55 16.25 -16.44
C GLU A 107 -16.64 15.76 -17.40
N ALA A 108 -16.93 14.46 -17.41
CA ALA A 108 -18.07 13.89 -18.14
C ALA A 108 -19.43 14.15 -17.45
N GLY A 109 -19.46 14.91 -16.35
CA GLY A 109 -20.66 15.24 -15.59
C GLY A 109 -21.15 14.12 -14.66
N LEU A 110 -20.37 13.03 -14.49
CA LEU A 110 -20.73 11.91 -13.63
C LEU A 110 -20.35 12.21 -12.18
N GLN A 111 -21.26 11.93 -11.25
CA GLN A 111 -21.01 12.13 -9.83
C GLN A 111 -20.23 10.95 -9.24
N VAL A 112 -19.20 11.28 -8.45
CA VAL A 112 -18.31 10.31 -7.83
C VAL A 112 -18.43 10.36 -6.30
N GLY A 113 -18.42 9.19 -5.67
CA GLY A 113 -18.33 9.02 -4.22
C GLY A 113 -17.05 8.27 -3.87
N LEU A 114 -16.12 8.91 -3.17
CA LEU A 114 -14.81 8.36 -2.85
C LEU A 114 -14.66 8.24 -1.34
N LEU A 115 -14.58 7.02 -0.82
CA LEU A 115 -14.53 6.76 0.61
C LEU A 115 -13.30 5.94 0.97
N ASN A 116 -12.44 6.52 1.80
CA ASN A 116 -11.28 5.91 2.44
C ASN A 116 -10.21 5.35 1.49
N ILE A 117 -10.12 5.82 0.25
CA ILE A 117 -9.03 5.41 -0.65
C ILE A 117 -7.69 5.89 -0.06
N PRO A 118 -6.69 5.01 0.10
CA PRO A 118 -5.34 5.43 0.47
C PRO A 118 -4.75 6.46 -0.50
N PHE A 119 -3.86 7.32 -0.02
CA PHE A 119 -3.22 8.37 -0.84
C PHE A 119 -4.19 9.41 -1.44
N THR A 120 -5.29 9.73 -0.72
CA THR A 120 -6.24 10.79 -1.11
C THR A 120 -6.19 12.03 -0.21
N TYR A 121 -5.36 12.03 0.85
CA TYR A 121 -5.13 13.23 1.66
C TYR A 121 -4.01 14.10 1.03
N PRO A 122 -4.15 15.44 1.00
CA PRO A 122 -5.33 16.24 1.38
C PRO A 122 -6.51 16.03 0.41
N PRO A 123 -7.77 16.30 0.85
CA PRO A 123 -8.95 16.12 0.00
C PRO A 123 -8.91 17.08 -1.19
N SER A 124 -9.24 16.56 -2.37
CA SER A 124 -9.40 17.35 -3.59
C SER A 124 -10.88 17.60 -3.90
N ALA A 125 -11.17 18.70 -4.58
CA ALA A 125 -12.51 18.94 -5.11
C ALA A 125 -12.82 17.91 -6.21
N VAL A 126 -13.99 17.26 -6.10
CA VAL A 126 -14.50 16.28 -7.08
C VAL A 126 -15.94 16.61 -7.45
N ASN A 127 -16.42 16.17 -8.60
CA ASN A 127 -17.83 16.24 -8.93
C ASN A 127 -18.62 15.20 -8.11
N GLY A 128 -18.90 15.51 -6.85
CA GLY A 128 -19.55 14.60 -5.91
C GLY A 128 -19.02 14.77 -4.50
N PHE A 129 -18.48 13.71 -3.91
CA PHE A 129 -17.97 13.74 -2.54
C PHE A 129 -16.77 12.83 -2.32
N MET A 130 -15.93 13.21 -1.37
CA MET A 130 -14.74 12.47 -0.97
C MET A 130 -14.58 12.46 0.54
N VAL A 131 -14.21 11.32 1.11
CA VAL A 131 -13.63 11.18 2.45
C VAL A 131 -12.27 10.53 2.28
N THR A 132 -11.22 11.21 2.70
CA THR A 132 -9.84 10.73 2.54
C THR A 132 -9.60 9.45 3.33
N GLY A 133 -8.60 8.68 2.91
CA GLY A 133 -8.26 7.39 3.52
C GLY A 133 -6.98 7.43 4.35
N MET A 134 -6.26 6.31 4.34
CA MET A 134 -4.94 6.15 4.93
C MET A 134 -4.02 7.32 4.60
N LEU A 135 -3.18 7.72 5.54
CA LEU A 135 -2.33 8.92 5.59
C LEU A 135 -3.06 10.22 5.96
N THR A 136 -4.37 10.21 6.18
CA THR A 136 -5.03 11.36 6.84
C THR A 136 -4.48 11.50 8.26
N PRO A 137 -3.92 12.65 8.66
CA PRO A 137 -3.25 12.79 9.95
C PRO A 137 -4.18 12.53 11.15
N GLY A 138 -5.44 12.99 11.06
CA GLY A 138 -6.44 12.81 12.10
C GLY A 138 -7.74 13.53 11.80
N PRO A 139 -8.69 13.54 12.74
CA PRO A 139 -10.00 14.16 12.53
C PRO A 139 -9.98 15.71 12.64
N ASP A 140 -8.86 16.28 13.07
CA ASP A 140 -8.72 17.72 13.31
C ASP A 140 -8.23 18.49 12.07
N VAL A 141 -7.99 17.78 10.95
CA VAL A 141 -7.62 18.36 9.66
C VAL A 141 -8.79 18.30 8.69
N ASP A 142 -8.70 19.01 7.57
CA ASP A 142 -9.68 18.87 6.49
C ASP A 142 -9.51 17.50 5.83
N PHE A 143 -10.53 16.63 5.92
CA PHE A 143 -10.48 15.26 5.43
C PHE A 143 -11.60 14.88 4.47
N ALA A 144 -12.52 15.81 4.19
CA ALA A 144 -13.64 15.51 3.29
C ALA A 144 -13.96 16.66 2.34
N HIS A 145 -14.51 16.30 1.19
CA HIS A 145 -15.10 17.23 0.24
C HIS A 145 -16.55 16.79 -0.09
N PRO A 146 -17.53 17.70 -0.12
CA PRO A 146 -17.42 19.10 0.31
C PRO A 146 -17.29 19.22 1.84
N PRO A 147 -16.87 20.38 2.38
CA PRO A 147 -16.59 20.56 3.82
C PRO A 147 -17.78 20.22 4.75
N GLU A 148 -19.01 20.39 4.29
CA GLU A 148 -20.23 20.05 5.04
C GLU A 148 -20.32 18.55 5.34
N LEU A 149 -19.73 17.69 4.48
CA LEU A 149 -19.65 16.25 4.70
C LEU A 149 -18.83 15.94 5.95
N GLN A 150 -17.71 16.63 6.15
CA GLN A 150 -16.89 16.46 7.36
C GLN A 150 -17.71 16.77 8.62
N GLN A 151 -18.46 17.87 8.63
CA GLN A 151 -19.32 18.25 9.76
C GLN A 151 -20.40 17.19 10.02
N GLN A 152 -21.01 16.65 8.96
CA GLN A 152 -22.01 15.58 9.04
C GLN A 152 -21.42 14.34 9.70
N LEU A 153 -20.23 13.90 9.26
CA LEU A 153 -19.55 12.70 9.78
C LEU A 153 -19.10 12.88 11.23
N LEU A 154 -18.54 14.05 11.58
CA LEU A 154 -18.15 14.35 12.96
C LEU A 154 -19.37 14.43 13.89
N SER A 155 -20.49 14.98 13.43
CA SER A 155 -21.74 15.01 14.20
C SER A 155 -22.30 13.60 14.46
N ARG A 156 -22.14 12.68 13.51
CA ARG A 156 -22.63 11.30 13.62
C ARG A 156 -21.75 10.41 14.49
N PHE A 157 -20.43 10.48 14.30
CA PHE A 157 -19.47 9.56 14.91
C PHE A 157 -18.68 10.15 16.08
N GLY A 158 -18.81 11.46 16.34
CA GLY A 158 -18.01 12.20 17.32
C GLY A 158 -16.54 12.36 16.86
N LYS A 159 -15.85 11.25 16.65
CA LYS A 159 -14.48 11.20 16.11
C LYS A 159 -14.44 10.27 14.91
N TYR A 160 -13.96 10.78 13.77
CA TYR A 160 -13.73 9.94 12.59
C TYR A 160 -12.34 9.29 12.65
N ARG A 161 -12.26 7.98 12.42
CA ARG A 161 -11.03 7.18 12.49
C ARG A 161 -10.61 6.79 11.08
N PHE A 162 -9.34 7.04 10.75
CA PHE A 162 -8.78 6.72 9.43
C PHE A 162 -7.93 5.46 9.47
N ASP A 163 -7.36 5.15 10.64
CA ASP A 163 -6.48 4.01 10.84
C ASP A 163 -6.34 3.71 12.33
N VAL A 164 -5.71 2.58 12.65
CA VAL A 164 -5.46 2.15 14.02
C VAL A 164 -4.46 3.07 14.72
N ASP A 165 -4.59 3.24 16.04
CA ASP A 165 -3.64 4.01 16.85
C ASP A 165 -2.58 3.05 17.43
N HIS A 166 -1.32 3.21 16.99
CA HIS A 166 -0.22 2.27 17.25
C HIS A 166 0.42 2.38 18.62
N SER A 167 -0.18 3.05 19.56
CA SER A 167 0.30 3.03 20.95
C SER A 167 0.10 1.68 21.65
N THR A 168 -0.63 0.74 21.05
CA THR A 168 -0.96 -0.56 21.62
C THR A 168 -0.48 -1.71 20.72
N HIS A 169 0.60 -2.38 21.16
CA HIS A 169 1.06 -3.65 20.58
C HIS A 169 0.28 -4.86 21.17
N GLU A 170 -0.90 -4.63 21.74
CA GLU A 170 -1.72 -5.68 22.32
C GLU A 170 -2.75 -6.12 21.27
N GLU A 171 -2.75 -7.39 20.93
CA GLU A 171 -3.60 -7.99 19.88
C GLU A 171 -5.08 -7.68 20.10
N VAL A 172 -5.56 -7.70 21.35
CA VAL A 172 -6.96 -7.37 21.69
C VAL A 172 -7.30 -5.94 21.29
N ALA A 173 -6.45 -4.99 21.62
CA ALA A 173 -6.68 -3.58 21.30
C ALA A 173 -6.60 -3.31 19.79
N LEU A 174 -5.73 -4.02 19.06
CA LEU A 174 -5.66 -3.97 17.62
C LEU A 174 -6.96 -4.50 16.99
N ILE A 175 -7.42 -5.68 17.40
CA ILE A 175 -8.65 -6.31 16.91
C ILE A 175 -9.86 -5.39 17.12
N ASP A 176 -10.01 -4.83 18.34
CA ASP A 176 -11.11 -3.93 18.68
C ASP A 176 -11.04 -2.63 17.87
N SER A 177 -9.85 -2.05 17.69
CA SER A 177 -9.67 -0.83 16.90
C SER A 177 -10.02 -1.04 15.43
N VAL A 178 -9.56 -2.14 14.84
CA VAL A 178 -9.86 -2.50 13.45
C VAL A 178 -11.35 -2.77 13.27
N ARG A 179 -12.01 -3.45 14.21
CA ARG A 179 -13.46 -3.66 14.19
C ARG A 179 -14.21 -2.33 14.15
N MET A 180 -13.89 -1.42 15.08
CA MET A 180 -14.54 -0.10 15.14
C MET A 180 -14.35 0.72 13.86
N ILE A 181 -13.18 0.64 13.23
CA ILE A 181 -12.90 1.34 11.98
C ILE A 181 -13.73 0.72 10.85
N THR A 182 -13.76 -0.59 10.74
CA THR A 182 -14.52 -1.32 9.71
C THR A 182 -16.02 -1.04 9.81
N GLU A 183 -16.58 -1.06 11.02
CA GLU A 183 -17.96 -0.69 11.28
C GLU A 183 -18.25 0.77 10.88
N GLN A 184 -17.36 1.71 11.24
CA GLN A 184 -17.50 3.11 10.84
C GLN A 184 -17.40 3.28 9.31
N GLN A 185 -16.51 2.57 8.63
CA GLN A 185 -16.39 2.60 7.16
C GLN A 185 -17.66 2.05 6.50
N ARG A 186 -18.21 0.92 6.98
CA ARG A 186 -19.50 0.37 6.55
C ARG A 186 -20.62 1.38 6.73
N ASP A 187 -20.78 1.92 7.94
CA ASP A 187 -21.87 2.83 8.27
C ASP A 187 -21.81 4.12 7.46
N THR A 188 -20.60 4.61 7.20
CA THR A 188 -20.36 5.78 6.33
C THR A 188 -20.73 5.46 4.88
N ALA A 189 -20.32 4.29 4.36
CA ALA A 189 -20.67 3.85 3.00
C ALA A 189 -22.19 3.75 2.84
N LEU A 190 -22.89 3.10 3.77
CA LEU A 190 -24.35 2.95 3.76
C LEU A 190 -25.07 4.30 3.85
N LEU A 191 -24.58 5.23 4.66
CA LEU A 191 -25.10 6.59 4.74
C LEU A 191 -25.01 7.29 3.39
N LEU A 192 -23.81 7.30 2.80
CA LEU A 192 -23.52 8.06 1.58
C LEU A 192 -24.19 7.44 0.35
N LEU A 193 -24.27 6.11 0.26
CA LEU A 193 -25.00 5.40 -0.80
C LEU A 193 -26.50 5.77 -0.83
N ARG A 194 -27.11 6.06 0.34
CA ARG A 194 -28.52 6.42 0.47
C ARG A 194 -28.79 7.91 0.26
N GLU A 195 -27.88 8.77 0.75
CA GLU A 195 -28.15 10.20 0.84
C GLU A 195 -27.54 11.02 -0.30
N ARG A 196 -26.58 10.47 -1.03
CA ARG A 196 -25.85 11.19 -2.07
C ARG A 196 -26.04 10.53 -3.44
N PRO A 197 -26.21 11.31 -4.51
CA PRO A 197 -26.21 10.75 -5.86
C PRO A 197 -24.80 10.34 -6.28
N TRP A 198 -24.70 9.22 -7.01
CA TRP A 198 -23.45 8.70 -7.53
C TRP A 198 -23.65 7.89 -8.81
N ARG A 199 -22.63 7.89 -9.68
CA ARG A 199 -22.47 7.03 -10.84
C ARG A 199 -21.26 6.12 -10.66
N PHE A 200 -20.23 6.62 -9.99
CA PHE A 200 -19.10 5.86 -9.47
C PHE A 200 -19.04 6.00 -7.96
N PHE A 201 -18.91 4.89 -7.27
CA PHE A 201 -18.70 4.86 -5.82
C PHE A 201 -17.55 3.93 -5.46
N THR A 202 -16.76 4.28 -4.48
CA THR A 202 -15.74 3.37 -3.93
C THR A 202 -15.67 3.49 -2.42
N VAL A 203 -15.45 2.34 -1.76
CA VAL A 203 -15.12 2.26 -0.33
C VAL A 203 -13.95 1.29 -0.15
N VAL A 204 -12.97 1.67 0.67
CA VAL A 204 -11.81 0.82 0.99
C VAL A 204 -11.84 0.48 2.48
N PHE A 205 -11.77 -0.83 2.77
CA PHE A 205 -11.63 -1.39 4.10
C PHE A 205 -10.18 -1.79 4.31
N THR A 206 -9.49 -1.12 5.24
CA THR A 206 -8.07 -1.34 5.53
C THR A 206 -7.83 -2.43 6.59
N GLY A 207 -8.89 -2.94 7.20
CA GLY A 207 -8.80 -3.90 8.30
C GLY A 207 -8.04 -5.19 8.00
N PRO A 208 -8.22 -5.84 6.82
CA PRO A 208 -7.51 -7.07 6.51
C PRO A 208 -5.99 -6.90 6.58
N ASP A 209 -5.44 -5.87 5.96
CA ASP A 209 -4.01 -5.57 5.98
C ASP A 209 -3.49 -5.43 7.42
N ARG A 210 -4.18 -4.62 8.24
CA ARG A 210 -3.79 -4.34 9.63
C ARG A 210 -3.72 -5.59 10.49
N LEU A 211 -4.70 -6.48 10.37
CA LEU A 211 -4.73 -7.71 11.15
C LEU A 211 -3.75 -8.76 10.63
N GLN A 212 -3.62 -8.90 9.32
CA GLN A 212 -2.77 -9.92 8.71
C GLN A 212 -1.29 -9.71 9.06
N HIS A 213 -0.80 -8.48 9.10
CA HIS A 213 0.57 -8.20 9.52
C HIS A 213 0.90 -8.84 10.89
N PHE A 214 0.01 -8.78 11.86
CA PHE A 214 0.31 -9.16 13.24
C PHE A 214 -0.26 -10.51 13.65
N LEU A 215 -1.38 -10.94 13.06
CA LEU A 215 -2.11 -12.13 13.53
C LEU A 215 -1.94 -13.37 12.64
N TRP A 216 -1.21 -13.27 11.54
CA TRP A 216 -1.04 -14.40 10.61
C TRP A 216 -0.49 -15.64 11.30
N ALA A 217 0.55 -15.50 12.12
CA ALA A 217 1.17 -16.61 12.84
C ALA A 217 0.21 -17.35 13.78
N HIS A 218 -0.85 -16.70 14.30
CA HIS A 218 -1.85 -17.36 15.12
C HIS A 218 -2.81 -18.23 14.32
N ASN A 219 -2.94 -17.94 13.02
CA ASN A 219 -3.85 -18.65 12.11
C ASN A 219 -3.16 -19.79 11.32
N ASP A 220 -1.84 -19.74 11.16
CA ASP A 220 -1.08 -20.74 10.35
C ASP A 220 -0.16 -21.60 11.23
N PRO A 221 -0.51 -22.88 11.50
CA PRO A 221 0.32 -23.79 12.31
C PRO A 221 1.71 -24.09 11.72
N ARG A 222 1.95 -23.79 10.44
CA ARG A 222 3.27 -23.97 9.79
C ARG A 222 4.19 -22.80 10.09
N HIS A 223 3.65 -21.68 10.58
CA HIS A 223 4.44 -20.48 10.81
C HIS A 223 5.44 -20.70 11.95
N PRO A 224 6.75 -20.33 11.82
CA PRO A 224 7.77 -20.53 12.86
C PRO A 224 7.43 -19.88 14.21
N PHE A 225 6.61 -18.82 14.19
CA PHE A 225 6.16 -18.11 15.41
C PHE A 225 4.78 -18.58 15.89
N TYR A 226 4.23 -19.66 15.32
CA TYR A 226 2.97 -20.23 15.81
C TYR A 226 3.10 -20.67 17.25
N ASN A 227 2.16 -20.26 18.08
CA ASN A 227 2.07 -20.65 19.47
C ASN A 227 0.64 -21.11 19.78
N VAL A 228 0.50 -22.32 20.32
CA VAL A 228 -0.81 -22.95 20.58
C VAL A 228 -1.68 -22.13 21.53
N ASP A 229 -1.09 -21.50 22.55
CA ASP A 229 -1.85 -20.74 23.54
C ASP A 229 -2.34 -19.42 22.96
N SER A 230 -1.51 -18.70 22.21
CA SER A 230 -1.91 -17.50 21.47
C SER A 230 -2.92 -17.84 20.37
N ALA A 231 -2.75 -18.95 19.66
CA ALA A 231 -3.68 -19.39 18.62
C ALA A 231 -5.07 -19.74 19.17
N ARG A 232 -5.17 -20.24 20.41
CA ARG A 232 -6.47 -20.44 21.09
C ARG A 232 -7.20 -19.13 21.36
N LEU A 233 -6.48 -18.03 21.54
CA LEU A 233 -7.06 -16.72 21.83
C LEU A 233 -7.35 -15.91 20.56
N PHE A 234 -6.48 -15.98 19.57
CA PHE A 234 -6.46 -15.09 18.41
C PHE A 234 -6.55 -15.79 17.06
N GLY A 235 -6.49 -17.11 17.00
CA GLY A 235 -6.48 -17.87 15.75
C GLY A 235 -7.74 -17.71 14.89
N SER A 236 -8.89 -17.35 15.48
CA SER A 236 -10.12 -17.05 14.75
C SER A 236 -10.25 -15.58 14.34
N ALA A 237 -9.42 -14.68 14.85
CA ALA A 237 -9.61 -13.23 14.70
C ALA A 237 -9.59 -12.76 13.24
N LEU A 238 -8.74 -13.35 12.38
CA LEU A 238 -8.75 -13.06 10.96
C LEU A 238 -10.07 -13.50 10.30
N LEU A 239 -10.52 -14.71 10.56
CA LEU A 239 -11.79 -15.21 10.04
C LEU A 239 -12.98 -14.37 10.51
N GLU A 240 -13.05 -14.05 11.79
CA GLU A 240 -14.11 -13.20 12.36
C GLU A 240 -14.15 -11.82 11.71
N HIS A 241 -12.98 -11.25 11.42
CA HIS A 241 -12.92 -9.98 10.71
C HIS A 241 -13.43 -10.10 9.26
N TYR A 242 -13.07 -11.17 8.53
CA TYR A 242 -13.59 -11.40 7.18
C TYR A 242 -15.09 -11.70 7.19
N GLN A 243 -15.64 -12.30 8.24
CA GLN A 243 -17.08 -12.45 8.41
C GLN A 243 -17.77 -11.10 8.60
N LEU A 244 -17.20 -10.19 9.39
CA LEU A 244 -17.69 -8.82 9.53
C LEU A 244 -17.69 -8.08 8.18
N LEU A 245 -16.65 -8.28 7.35
CA LEU A 245 -16.59 -7.72 6.00
C LEU A 245 -17.62 -8.36 5.06
N ASP A 246 -17.82 -9.66 5.13
CA ASP A 246 -18.83 -10.39 4.33
C ASP A 246 -20.25 -9.87 4.63
N GLU A 247 -20.56 -9.60 5.90
CA GLU A 247 -21.80 -8.97 6.34
C GLU A 247 -21.90 -7.51 5.83
N ALA A 248 -20.83 -6.71 5.97
CA ALA A 248 -20.80 -5.33 5.49
C ALA A 248 -21.03 -5.26 3.97
N ILE A 249 -20.41 -6.16 3.21
CA ILE A 249 -20.60 -6.30 1.76
C ILE A 249 -22.05 -6.69 1.46
N ALA A 250 -22.66 -7.63 2.21
CA ALA A 250 -24.06 -7.99 2.03
C ALA A 250 -25.01 -6.80 2.22
N GLU A 251 -24.76 -5.99 3.26
CA GLU A 251 -25.54 -4.77 3.51
C GLU A 251 -25.38 -3.76 2.36
N ILE A 252 -24.15 -3.50 1.90
CA ILE A 252 -23.87 -2.61 0.76
C ILE A 252 -24.62 -3.10 -0.48
N LEU A 253 -24.53 -4.39 -0.81
CA LEU A 253 -25.20 -4.99 -1.97
C LEU A 253 -26.72 -4.81 -1.92
N GLY A 254 -27.32 -4.84 -0.72
CA GLY A 254 -28.74 -4.61 -0.51
C GLY A 254 -29.22 -3.20 -0.89
N HIS A 255 -28.31 -2.25 -1.06
CA HIS A 255 -28.59 -0.85 -1.43
C HIS A 255 -28.20 -0.49 -2.86
N LEU A 256 -27.63 -1.42 -3.62
CA LEU A 256 -27.21 -1.16 -4.98
C LEU A 256 -28.37 -1.24 -5.97
N PRO A 257 -28.50 -0.26 -6.88
CA PRO A 257 -29.41 -0.37 -8.02
C PRO A 257 -29.06 -1.55 -8.93
N PRO A 258 -30.06 -2.14 -9.64
CA PRO A 258 -29.84 -3.31 -10.49
C PRO A 258 -28.81 -3.10 -11.61
N ASP A 259 -28.70 -1.87 -12.11
CA ASP A 259 -27.76 -1.45 -13.17
C ASP A 259 -26.31 -1.28 -12.67
N THR A 260 -25.98 -1.79 -11.49
CA THR A 260 -24.64 -1.59 -10.87
C THR A 260 -23.69 -2.73 -11.24
N LEU A 261 -22.52 -2.37 -11.76
CA LEU A 261 -21.32 -3.21 -11.81
C LEU A 261 -20.58 -3.09 -10.48
N LEU A 262 -20.37 -4.21 -9.81
CA LEU A 262 -19.50 -4.33 -8.65
C LEU A 262 -18.11 -4.83 -9.08
N LEU A 263 -17.06 -4.14 -8.65
CA LEU A 263 -15.68 -4.62 -8.67
C LEU A 263 -15.19 -4.71 -7.22
N LEU A 264 -14.95 -5.92 -6.73
CA LEU A 264 -14.30 -6.14 -5.43
C LEU A 264 -12.83 -6.47 -5.70
N MET A 265 -11.93 -5.77 -5.03
CA MET A 265 -10.50 -5.91 -5.27
C MET A 265 -9.66 -5.74 -4.02
N SER A 266 -8.45 -6.31 -4.04
CA SER A 266 -7.39 -5.88 -3.13
C SER A 266 -6.21 -5.32 -3.90
N ASP A 267 -5.51 -4.39 -3.30
CA ASP A 267 -4.35 -3.72 -3.90
C ASP A 267 -3.11 -4.62 -3.94
N HIS A 268 -2.99 -5.58 -3.05
CA HIS A 268 -2.00 -6.66 -3.00
C HIS A 268 -2.54 -7.86 -2.22
N GLY A 269 -1.79 -8.97 -2.27
CA GLY A 269 -2.04 -10.14 -1.44
C GLY A 269 -1.19 -10.14 -0.16
N PHE A 270 -1.21 -11.28 0.55
CA PHE A 270 -0.47 -11.48 1.80
C PHE A 270 0.09 -12.90 1.92
N ASN A 271 1.24 -13.03 2.61
CA ASN A 271 1.75 -14.34 3.02
C ASN A 271 2.55 -14.23 4.32
N GLY A 272 2.59 -15.32 5.09
CA GLY A 272 3.41 -15.42 6.29
C GLY A 272 4.90 -15.23 5.99
N CYS A 273 5.62 -14.57 6.88
CA CYS A 273 7.06 -14.37 6.78
C CYS A 273 7.72 -14.48 8.16
N ALA A 274 8.97 -14.97 8.20
CA ALA A 274 9.67 -15.21 9.46
C ALA A 274 11.15 -14.81 9.41
N ARG A 275 11.62 -14.30 8.29
CA ARG A 275 13.04 -13.96 8.09
C ARG A 275 13.19 -12.51 7.70
N ARG A 276 14.31 -11.89 8.10
CA ARG A 276 14.69 -10.52 7.79
C ARG A 276 16.08 -10.49 7.20
N PHE A 277 16.27 -9.67 6.16
CA PHE A 277 17.57 -9.37 5.58
C PHE A 277 17.86 -7.87 5.65
N TYR A 278 18.89 -7.50 6.39
CA TYR A 278 19.37 -6.13 6.53
C TYR A 278 20.27 -5.76 5.35
N ILE A 279 19.68 -5.22 4.32
CA ILE A 279 20.37 -4.98 3.05
C ILE A 279 21.48 -3.92 3.17
N ASN A 280 21.29 -2.86 3.97
CA ASN A 280 22.33 -1.89 4.23
C ASN A 280 23.50 -2.48 5.04
N ARG A 281 23.23 -3.47 5.90
CA ARG A 281 24.31 -4.20 6.59
C ARG A 281 25.12 -5.05 5.62
N TRP A 282 24.47 -5.72 4.69
CA TRP A 282 25.16 -6.47 3.63
C TRP A 282 26.01 -5.53 2.76
N LEU A 283 25.49 -4.38 2.35
CA LEU A 283 26.27 -3.37 1.62
C LEU A 283 27.50 -2.88 2.39
N GLN A 284 27.43 -2.79 3.72
CA GLN A 284 28.59 -2.47 4.56
C GLN A 284 29.64 -3.58 4.53
N GLU A 285 29.23 -4.84 4.61
CA GLU A 285 30.14 -6.00 4.54
C GLU A 285 30.85 -6.09 3.19
N CYS A 286 30.18 -5.72 2.11
CA CYS A 286 30.76 -5.58 0.76
C CYS A 286 31.60 -4.32 0.58
N GLY A 287 31.64 -3.41 1.57
CA GLY A 287 32.39 -2.14 1.48
C GLY A 287 31.77 -1.10 0.55
N LEU A 288 30.49 -1.30 0.14
CA LEU A 288 29.74 -0.40 -0.74
C LEU A 288 29.05 0.72 0.03
N LEU A 289 28.69 0.50 1.30
CA LEU A 289 28.18 1.49 2.23
C LEU A 289 29.18 1.67 3.37
N VAL A 290 29.55 2.90 3.67
CA VAL A 290 30.51 3.23 4.74
C VAL A 290 29.86 4.16 5.75
N LEU A 291 29.94 3.81 7.04
CA LEU A 291 29.44 4.65 8.13
C LEU A 291 30.60 5.44 8.76
N HIS A 292 30.29 6.63 9.29
CA HIS A 292 31.28 7.41 10.06
C HIS A 292 31.69 6.66 11.33
N SER A 293 32.99 6.63 11.65
CA SER A 293 33.55 5.94 12.83
C SER A 293 33.01 6.46 14.17
N THR A 294 32.47 7.68 14.19
CA THR A 294 31.84 8.30 15.36
C THR A 294 30.41 7.80 15.62
N SER A 295 29.80 7.10 14.66
CA SER A 295 28.46 6.51 14.80
C SER A 295 28.45 5.38 15.83
N ALA A 296 29.56 4.66 16.00
CA ALA A 296 29.71 3.64 17.05
C ALA A 296 29.56 4.20 18.48
N ARG A 297 29.94 5.47 18.72
CA ARG A 297 29.73 6.15 20.01
C ARG A 297 28.29 6.66 20.20
N ARG A 298 27.55 6.95 19.12
CA ARG A 298 26.12 7.33 19.18
C ARG A 298 25.22 6.12 19.34
N SER A 299 25.64 4.94 18.92
CA SER A 299 24.91 3.69 19.11
C SER A 299 24.61 3.40 20.59
N TRP A 300 25.51 3.75 21.54
CA TRP A 300 25.20 3.60 22.97
C TRP A 300 24.10 4.56 23.45
N LEU A 301 23.99 5.76 22.87
CA LEU A 301 22.89 6.69 23.15
C LEU A 301 21.56 6.16 22.59
N THR A 302 21.56 5.52 21.43
CA THR A 302 20.40 4.86 20.84
C THR A 302 20.02 3.61 21.63
N VAL A 303 21.00 2.79 22.03
CA VAL A 303 20.79 1.65 22.94
C VAL A 303 20.30 2.14 24.32
N MET A 304 20.84 3.23 24.84
CA MET A 304 20.37 3.82 26.10
C MET A 304 18.96 4.40 25.98
N THR A 305 18.62 4.99 24.83
CA THR A 305 17.25 5.47 24.57
C THR A 305 16.26 4.31 24.34
N SER A 306 16.68 3.19 23.76
CA SER A 306 15.84 1.98 23.63
C SER A 306 15.68 1.27 24.99
N TYR A 307 16.73 1.22 25.81
CA TYR A 307 16.64 0.71 27.19
C TYR A 307 15.73 1.61 28.07
N LEU A 308 15.81 2.92 27.89
CA LEU A 308 14.89 3.88 28.52
C LEU A 308 13.44 3.76 27.99
N LYS A 309 13.24 3.23 26.77
CA LYS A 309 11.91 2.92 26.23
C LYS A 309 11.24 1.73 26.94
N SER A 310 12.00 0.81 27.53
CA SER A 310 11.48 -0.37 28.22
C SER A 310 10.99 -0.08 29.65
N VAL A 311 11.29 1.09 30.22
CA VAL A 311 10.91 1.46 31.59
C VAL A 311 9.70 2.40 31.58
N GLY A 312 8.52 1.86 31.90
CA GLY A 312 7.20 2.48 31.69
C GLY A 312 6.96 3.88 32.32
N TRP A 313 7.59 4.22 33.44
CA TRP A 313 7.42 5.55 34.05
C TRP A 313 8.26 6.65 33.36
N LEU A 314 9.37 6.28 32.72
CA LEU A 314 10.21 7.17 31.94
C LEU A 314 9.55 7.58 30.59
N ARG A 315 8.58 6.79 30.08
CA ARG A 315 7.75 7.17 28.93
C ARG A 315 6.97 8.47 29.17
N ARG A 316 6.43 8.65 30.39
CA ARG A 316 5.67 9.88 30.74
C ARG A 316 6.58 11.10 30.85
N LEU A 317 7.79 10.91 31.37
CA LEU A 317 8.78 11.99 31.50
C LEU A 317 9.34 12.41 30.13
N LYS A 318 9.52 11.46 29.20
CA LYS A 318 10.02 11.71 27.84
C LYS A 318 9.01 12.54 27.02
N ARG A 319 7.70 12.28 27.16
CA ARG A 319 6.66 13.09 26.51
C ARG A 319 6.65 14.55 26.97
N ALA A 320 7.09 14.80 28.19
CA ALA A 320 7.13 16.14 28.79
C ALA A 320 8.42 16.92 28.51
N LEU A 321 9.54 16.24 28.20
CA LEU A 321 10.88 16.85 28.18
C LEU A 321 11.54 16.89 26.80
N LEU A 322 11.09 16.10 25.82
CA LEU A 322 11.66 16.10 24.48
C LEU A 322 10.74 16.85 23.49
N PRO A 323 11.27 17.81 22.73
CA PRO A 323 10.50 18.48 21.68
C PRO A 323 9.97 17.45 20.67
N ALA A 324 8.74 17.66 20.18
CA ALA A 324 8.07 16.82 19.18
C ALA A 324 8.93 16.56 17.91
N ARG A 325 9.89 17.43 17.65
CA ARG A 325 10.86 17.35 16.53
C ARG A 325 11.73 16.08 16.49
N TRP A 326 11.73 15.26 17.54
CA TRP A 326 12.67 14.12 17.67
C TRP A 326 12.09 12.78 17.17
N ASN A 327 10.89 12.80 16.60
CA ASN A 327 10.21 11.59 16.13
C ASN A 327 9.65 11.74 14.68
N SER A 328 10.25 12.55 13.80
CA SER A 328 9.76 12.74 12.43
C SER A 328 10.60 12.00 11.38
N THR A 329 10.03 11.70 10.19
CA THR A 329 10.74 11.14 9.02
C THR A 329 11.95 11.98 8.68
N SER A 330 11.83 13.28 8.87
CA SER A 330 12.95 14.22 8.79
C SER A 330 14.07 13.88 9.77
N LEU A 331 13.78 13.32 10.96
CA LEU A 331 14.83 12.90 11.89
C LEU A 331 15.50 11.59 11.47
N HIS A 332 14.73 10.57 11.05
CA HIS A 332 15.31 9.30 10.58
C HIS A 332 16.09 9.50 9.29
N SER A 333 15.53 10.28 8.37
CA SER A 333 16.23 10.75 7.19
C SER A 333 17.51 11.52 7.56
N ALA A 334 17.47 12.38 8.57
CA ALA A 334 18.65 13.08 9.07
C ALA A 334 19.66 12.11 9.73
N VAL A 335 19.18 11.15 10.53
CA VAL A 335 20.05 10.11 11.14
C VAL A 335 20.74 9.30 10.05
N PHE A 336 19.99 8.84 9.06
CA PHE A 336 20.54 8.12 7.90
C PHE A 336 21.57 8.98 7.17
N THR A 337 21.22 10.21 6.80
CA THR A 337 22.07 11.14 6.07
C THR A 337 23.37 11.46 6.82
N HIS A 338 23.31 11.59 8.16
CA HIS A 338 24.48 11.91 8.99
C HIS A 338 25.31 10.70 9.42
N ALA A 339 24.74 9.48 9.41
CA ALA A 339 25.45 8.26 9.78
C ALA A 339 26.39 7.79 8.67
N VAL A 340 26.02 8.03 7.41
CA VAL A 340 26.73 7.55 6.22
C VAL A 340 27.88 8.49 5.84
N ASP A 341 29.05 7.93 5.58
CA ASP A 341 30.19 8.63 4.97
C ASP A 341 30.02 8.61 3.44
N TRP A 342 29.35 9.65 2.93
CA TRP A 342 29.03 9.76 1.50
C TRP A 342 30.26 9.88 0.61
N SER A 343 31.38 10.36 1.14
CA SER A 343 32.64 10.45 0.38
C SER A 343 33.29 9.08 0.09
N ARG A 344 32.77 8.00 0.71
CA ARG A 344 33.28 6.64 0.58
C ARG A 344 32.19 5.63 0.22
N THR A 345 30.92 6.03 0.22
CA THR A 345 29.76 5.17 -0.06
C THR A 345 29.47 5.18 -1.56
N ARG A 346 29.42 3.99 -2.18
CA ARG A 346 29.12 3.80 -3.60
C ARG A 346 27.64 3.49 -3.87
N ALA A 347 27.00 2.75 -2.94
CA ALA A 347 25.59 2.37 -3.04
C ALA A 347 24.94 2.31 -1.67
N TYR A 348 23.62 2.52 -1.62
CA TYR A 348 22.82 2.45 -0.40
C TYR A 348 21.39 2.02 -0.70
N PHE A 349 20.72 1.43 0.28
CA PHE A 349 19.30 1.14 0.22
C PHE A 349 18.55 2.29 0.89
N GLY A 350 17.69 2.96 0.11
CA GLY A 350 16.94 4.14 0.56
C GLY A 350 15.70 3.78 1.38
N LEU A 351 15.17 4.76 2.10
CA LEU A 351 13.89 4.61 2.84
C LEU A 351 12.69 4.39 1.91
N ASP A 352 12.83 4.69 0.63
CA ASP A 352 11.87 4.40 -0.44
C ASP A 352 11.95 2.94 -0.95
N GLY A 353 12.69 2.09 -0.24
CA GLY A 353 12.71 0.63 -0.43
C GLY A 353 13.40 0.16 -1.70
N GLY A 354 14.37 0.89 -2.21
CA GLY A 354 15.19 0.49 -3.34
C GLY A 354 16.66 0.85 -3.19
N LEU A 355 17.49 0.26 -4.04
CA LEU A 355 18.93 0.54 -4.08
C LEU A 355 19.22 1.74 -4.96
N ARG A 356 20.10 2.61 -4.47
CA ARG A 356 20.56 3.80 -5.17
C ARG A 356 22.08 3.80 -5.27
N ILE A 357 22.57 4.13 -6.44
CA ILE A 357 24.00 4.40 -6.68
C ILE A 357 24.29 5.84 -6.29
N ASN A 358 25.34 6.06 -5.51
CA ASN A 358 25.78 7.39 -5.11
C ASN A 358 26.51 8.10 -6.26
N LEU A 359 25.70 8.57 -7.24
CA LEU A 359 26.14 9.07 -8.54
C LEU A 359 26.61 10.52 -8.47
N GLU A 360 27.79 10.82 -9.00
CA GLU A 360 28.45 12.13 -8.97
C GLU A 360 27.58 13.28 -9.55
N SER A 361 26.81 13.00 -10.59
CA SER A 361 25.96 13.98 -11.27
C SER A 361 24.57 14.17 -10.62
N ARG A 362 24.20 13.38 -9.62
CA ARG A 362 22.83 13.34 -9.06
C ARG A 362 22.80 13.62 -7.56
N GLU A 363 23.68 13.00 -6.78
CA GLU A 363 23.73 13.16 -5.32
C GLU A 363 24.74 14.25 -4.91
N PRO A 364 24.50 14.97 -3.80
CA PRO A 364 25.37 16.08 -3.36
C PRO A 364 26.81 15.67 -3.04
N GLY A 365 27.01 14.43 -2.60
CA GLY A 365 28.32 13.85 -2.29
C GLY A 365 28.58 12.59 -3.10
N GLY A 366 28.04 12.52 -4.32
CA GLY A 366 28.20 11.37 -5.20
C GLY A 366 29.68 11.16 -5.59
N ILE A 367 30.09 9.88 -5.65
CA ILE A 367 31.47 9.48 -5.97
C ILE A 367 31.55 8.47 -7.12
N VAL A 368 30.43 7.90 -7.56
CA VAL A 368 30.39 7.00 -8.70
C VAL A 368 30.24 7.82 -9.97
N ARG A 369 31.15 7.63 -10.92
CA ARG A 369 31.10 8.32 -12.20
C ARG A 369 30.06 7.71 -13.13
N ALA A 370 29.59 8.47 -14.10
CA ALA A 370 28.58 8.01 -15.06
C ALA A 370 29.00 6.77 -15.82
N GLU A 371 30.31 6.63 -16.15
CA GLU A 371 30.84 5.48 -16.87
C GLU A 371 30.87 4.20 -16.03
N GLU A 372 30.83 4.30 -14.71
CA GLU A 372 30.85 3.18 -13.77
C GLU A 372 29.44 2.73 -13.39
N PHE A 373 28.41 3.55 -13.68
CA PHE A 373 27.05 3.38 -13.20
C PHE A 373 26.44 2.02 -13.57
N ASP A 374 26.45 1.68 -14.86
CA ASP A 374 25.83 0.44 -15.33
C ASP A 374 26.62 -0.80 -14.88
N ALA A 375 27.95 -0.72 -14.85
CA ALA A 375 28.78 -1.82 -14.36
C ALA A 375 28.51 -2.11 -12.88
N LEU A 376 28.38 -1.08 -12.05
CA LEU A 376 28.10 -1.24 -10.62
C LEU A 376 26.67 -1.77 -10.37
N ARG A 377 25.69 -1.35 -11.16
CA ARG A 377 24.33 -1.90 -11.07
C ARG A 377 24.31 -3.40 -11.39
N GLU A 378 25.02 -3.81 -12.45
CA GLU A 378 25.12 -5.21 -12.84
C GLU A 378 25.85 -6.04 -11.78
N GLU A 379 26.96 -5.55 -11.23
CA GLU A 379 27.70 -6.17 -10.13
C GLU A 379 26.76 -6.40 -8.92
N LEU A 380 26.06 -5.34 -8.47
CA LEU A 380 25.09 -5.44 -7.39
C LEU A 380 23.97 -6.45 -7.68
N ARG A 381 23.47 -6.47 -8.91
CA ARG A 381 22.43 -7.41 -9.32
C ARG A 381 22.90 -8.85 -9.21
N GLN A 382 24.08 -9.15 -9.72
CA GLN A 382 24.66 -10.51 -9.68
C GLN A 382 24.94 -10.95 -8.24
N GLU A 383 25.56 -10.09 -7.44
CA GLU A 383 25.92 -10.41 -6.07
C GLU A 383 24.69 -10.60 -5.17
N LEU A 384 23.69 -9.69 -5.24
CA LEU A 384 22.48 -9.78 -4.42
C LEU A 384 21.58 -10.96 -4.80
N LEU A 385 21.46 -11.30 -6.09
CA LEU A 385 20.71 -12.48 -6.52
C LEU A 385 21.38 -13.79 -6.12
N ALA A 386 22.69 -13.78 -5.85
CA ALA A 386 23.43 -14.94 -5.36
C ALA A 386 23.38 -15.08 -3.82
N VAL A 387 22.81 -14.12 -3.10
CA VAL A 387 22.71 -14.19 -1.63
C VAL A 387 21.66 -15.22 -1.23
N GLU A 388 22.07 -16.20 -0.43
CA GLU A 388 21.20 -17.19 0.18
C GLU A 388 21.10 -16.97 1.69
N ASP A 389 19.91 -17.19 2.24
CA ASP A 389 19.73 -17.26 3.69
C ASP A 389 20.50 -18.47 4.25
N PRO A 390 21.40 -18.29 5.23
CA PRO A 390 22.26 -19.36 5.73
C PRO A 390 21.50 -20.48 6.45
N GLU A 391 20.30 -20.22 6.96
CA GLU A 391 19.48 -21.22 7.65
C GLU A 391 18.57 -21.98 6.68
N THR A 392 17.89 -21.26 5.78
CA THR A 392 16.89 -21.87 4.88
C THR A 392 17.49 -22.34 3.56
N ARG A 393 18.67 -21.83 3.19
CA ARG A 393 19.32 -22.07 1.89
C ARG A 393 18.49 -21.62 0.69
N GLN A 394 17.56 -20.71 0.92
CA GLN A 394 16.75 -20.08 -0.13
C GLN A 394 17.37 -18.76 -0.57
N PRO A 395 17.21 -18.37 -1.84
CA PRO A 395 17.59 -17.03 -2.28
C PRO A 395 16.86 -15.95 -1.47
N VAL A 396 17.56 -14.87 -1.14
CA VAL A 396 16.95 -13.71 -0.47
C VAL A 396 16.01 -12.98 -1.42
N LEU A 397 16.41 -12.84 -2.67
CA LEU A 397 15.64 -12.16 -3.72
C LEU A 397 15.20 -13.17 -4.79
N THR A 398 13.97 -13.02 -5.26
CA THR A 398 13.47 -13.69 -6.46
C THR A 398 13.85 -12.91 -7.72
N ASN A 399 14.00 -11.58 -7.60
CA ASN A 399 14.46 -10.71 -8.67
C ASN A 399 15.09 -9.41 -8.12
N LEU A 400 15.88 -8.75 -8.96
CA LEU A 400 16.38 -7.39 -8.73
C LEU A 400 16.29 -6.64 -10.06
N PHE A 401 15.25 -5.83 -10.19
CA PHE A 401 14.94 -5.14 -11.42
C PHE A 401 15.75 -3.85 -11.56
N TYR A 402 16.19 -3.54 -12.77
CA TYR A 402 16.49 -2.15 -13.12
C TYR A 402 15.21 -1.33 -13.12
N ARG A 403 15.24 -0.07 -12.70
CA ARG A 403 14.04 0.78 -12.73
C ARG A 403 13.44 0.90 -14.13
N GLU A 404 14.27 0.87 -15.17
CA GLU A 404 13.87 0.99 -16.57
C GLU A 404 13.10 -0.25 -17.07
N GLU A 405 13.24 -1.40 -16.39
CA GLU A 405 12.45 -2.61 -16.66
C GLU A 405 11.01 -2.49 -16.15
N LEU A 406 10.79 -1.65 -15.12
CA LEU A 406 9.50 -1.53 -14.44
C LEU A 406 8.79 -0.20 -14.72
N TYR A 407 9.54 0.89 -14.82
CA TYR A 407 9.00 2.24 -14.79
C TYR A 407 9.38 3.02 -16.04
N HIS A 408 8.37 3.62 -16.66
CA HIS A 408 8.51 4.54 -17.78
C HIS A 408 7.66 5.79 -17.56
N GLY A 409 8.04 6.89 -18.16
CA GLY A 409 7.37 8.18 -18.00
C GLY A 409 8.24 9.25 -17.32
N PRO A 410 7.71 10.46 -17.16
CA PRO A 410 8.49 11.63 -16.76
C PRO A 410 9.06 11.55 -15.33
N SER A 411 8.48 10.73 -14.46
CA SER A 411 8.94 10.55 -13.08
C SER A 411 9.88 9.35 -12.89
N ALA A 412 10.09 8.50 -13.92
CA ALA A 412 10.87 7.26 -13.80
C ALA A 412 12.30 7.49 -13.26
N ALA A 413 12.95 8.60 -13.63
CA ALA A 413 14.28 8.94 -13.14
C ALA A 413 14.37 9.24 -11.63
N ARG A 414 13.22 9.41 -10.94
CA ARG A 414 13.15 9.63 -9.50
C ARG A 414 13.15 8.32 -8.71
N ALA A 415 12.77 7.21 -9.37
CA ALA A 415 12.78 5.88 -8.77
C ALA A 415 14.20 5.48 -8.31
N PRO A 416 14.33 4.56 -7.34
CA PRO A 416 15.58 3.89 -7.05
C PRO A 416 16.19 3.25 -8.32
N ASP A 417 17.51 3.08 -8.36
CA ASP A 417 18.21 2.54 -9.53
C ASP A 417 17.96 1.05 -9.73
N LEU A 418 17.77 0.32 -8.60
CA LEU A 418 17.45 -1.10 -8.57
C LEU A 418 16.30 -1.34 -7.58
N ILE A 419 15.32 -2.14 -8.00
CA ILE A 419 14.13 -2.48 -7.22
C ILE A 419 14.19 -3.96 -6.86
N PRO A 420 14.42 -4.30 -5.58
CA PRO A 420 14.48 -5.70 -5.15
C PRO A 420 13.08 -6.29 -4.98
N GLU A 421 12.95 -7.53 -5.40
CA GLU A 421 11.81 -8.40 -5.12
C GLU A 421 12.27 -9.53 -4.18
N PRO A 422 11.99 -9.44 -2.87
CA PRO A 422 12.36 -10.48 -1.93
C PRO A 422 11.55 -11.74 -2.13
N GLN A 423 12.09 -12.88 -1.65
CA GLN A 423 11.33 -14.10 -1.54
C GLN A 423 10.16 -13.90 -0.57
N ARG A 424 8.92 -13.88 -1.09
CA ARG A 424 7.70 -13.60 -0.32
C ARG A 424 6.54 -14.54 -0.61
N ASP A 425 6.68 -15.41 -1.61
CA ASP A 425 5.56 -16.20 -2.14
C ASP A 425 5.76 -17.70 -1.92
N ASN A 426 6.69 -18.08 -1.05
CA ASN A 426 6.90 -19.46 -0.67
C ASN A 426 5.71 -19.94 0.20
N PRO A 427 5.17 -21.15 -0.06
CA PRO A 427 4.11 -21.73 0.78
C PRO A 427 4.52 -21.97 2.24
N ASP A 428 5.82 -22.07 2.53
CA ASP A 428 6.35 -22.17 3.89
C ASP A 428 6.79 -20.76 4.36
N PRO A 429 6.12 -20.19 5.39
CA PRO A 429 6.46 -18.88 5.93
C PRO A 429 7.91 -18.74 6.41
N ALA A 430 8.57 -19.86 6.78
CA ALA A 430 9.97 -19.86 7.19
C ALA A 430 10.94 -19.40 6.09
N HIS A 431 10.50 -19.48 4.83
CA HIS A 431 11.32 -19.14 3.67
C HIS A 431 11.05 -17.72 3.12
N ASN A 432 10.04 -17.03 3.65
CA ASN A 432 9.70 -15.69 3.19
C ASN A 432 10.49 -14.64 3.99
N ILE A 433 11.03 -13.67 3.25
CA ILE A 433 12.00 -12.70 3.74
C ILE A 433 11.44 -11.28 3.61
N VAL A 434 11.69 -10.49 4.65
CA VAL A 434 11.48 -9.04 4.67
C VAL A 434 12.81 -8.35 4.49
N LEU A 435 12.86 -7.36 3.60
CA LEU A 435 14.02 -6.48 3.48
C LEU A 435 13.92 -5.34 4.49
N ASP A 436 15.03 -5.04 5.14
CA ASP A 436 15.16 -3.99 6.12
C ASP A 436 16.33 -3.07 5.74
N GLY A 437 16.03 -1.79 5.56
CA GLY A 437 16.99 -0.73 5.19
C GLY A 437 17.60 -0.01 6.40
N SER A 438 17.21 -0.36 7.64
CA SER A 438 17.66 0.35 8.83
C SER A 438 19.18 0.24 9.04
N LEU A 439 19.77 1.32 9.56
CA LEU A 439 21.18 1.35 10.00
C LEU A 439 21.32 1.04 11.50
N ASP A 440 20.21 1.03 12.24
CA ASP A 440 20.21 0.97 13.71
C ASP A 440 20.48 -0.42 14.28
N ASN A 441 20.28 -1.46 13.50
CA ASN A 441 20.49 -2.83 13.91
C ASN A 441 21.92 -3.29 13.57
N ILE A 442 22.85 -2.96 14.48
CA ILE A 442 24.22 -3.48 14.45
C ILE A 442 24.18 -4.94 14.91
N THR A 443 23.53 -5.81 14.15
CA THR A 443 23.63 -7.25 14.33
C THR A 443 24.97 -7.72 13.75
N ALA A 444 25.50 -8.81 14.29
CA ALA A 444 26.73 -9.43 13.77
C ALA A 444 26.50 -10.08 12.38
N SER A 445 25.25 -10.16 11.91
CA SER A 445 24.85 -10.80 10.66
C SER A 445 23.82 -9.95 9.94
N PRO A 446 23.82 -9.91 8.59
CA PRO A 446 22.74 -9.30 7.82
C PRO A 446 21.41 -10.07 7.89
N PHE A 447 21.35 -11.21 8.57
CA PHE A 447 20.15 -12.04 8.72
C PHE A 447 19.64 -12.05 10.15
N ALA A 448 18.31 -12.04 10.32
CA ALA A 448 17.64 -12.21 11.60
C ALA A 448 16.33 -12.98 11.46
N SER A 449 15.99 -13.73 12.53
CA SER A 449 14.69 -14.40 12.68
C SER A 449 13.68 -13.55 13.47
N SER A 450 14.07 -12.38 13.97
CA SER A 450 13.19 -11.45 14.68
C SER A 450 12.64 -10.42 13.71
N ILE A 451 11.32 -10.40 13.54
CA ILE A 451 10.59 -9.45 12.71
C ILE A 451 9.45 -8.83 13.53
N PRO A 452 9.07 -7.57 13.27
CA PRO A 452 8.02 -6.89 14.03
C PRO A 452 6.61 -7.36 13.71
N TYR A 453 6.42 -8.08 12.61
CA TYR A 453 5.15 -8.59 12.11
C TYR A 453 5.32 -10.03 11.58
N THR A 454 4.21 -10.76 11.38
CA THR A 454 4.24 -12.20 11.07
C THR A 454 3.86 -12.51 9.62
N ALA A 455 3.45 -11.51 8.86
CA ALA A 455 3.14 -11.64 7.43
C ALA A 455 3.42 -10.33 6.70
N ASN A 456 3.61 -10.41 5.40
CA ASN A 456 3.87 -9.27 4.54
C ASN A 456 3.24 -9.45 3.15
N HIS A 457 3.24 -8.38 2.38
CA HIS A 457 2.57 -8.25 1.10
C HIS A 457 3.13 -9.18 0.03
N THR A 458 2.24 -9.73 -0.81
CA THR A 458 2.55 -10.47 -2.03
C THR A 458 1.94 -9.77 -3.26
N LEU A 459 2.38 -10.17 -4.46
CA LEU A 459 1.99 -9.49 -5.70
C LEU A 459 0.53 -9.72 -6.10
N ASP A 460 -0.04 -10.88 -5.83
CA ASP A 460 -1.34 -11.26 -6.33
C ASP A 460 -2.41 -11.09 -5.25
N GLY A 461 -3.21 -10.04 -5.41
CA GLY A 461 -4.39 -9.78 -4.60
C GLY A 461 -5.65 -10.45 -5.16
N VAL A 462 -6.81 -10.00 -4.70
CA VAL A 462 -8.13 -10.53 -5.04
C VAL A 462 -8.82 -9.64 -6.06
N PHE A 463 -9.50 -10.26 -7.03
CA PHE A 463 -10.41 -9.59 -7.95
C PHE A 463 -11.71 -10.36 -8.10
N ILE A 464 -12.85 -9.68 -7.99
CA ILE A 464 -14.18 -10.21 -8.30
C ILE A 464 -14.97 -9.12 -9.02
N ALA A 465 -15.54 -9.43 -10.20
CA ALA A 465 -16.52 -8.60 -10.89
C ALA A 465 -17.89 -9.28 -10.82
N TRP A 466 -18.95 -8.53 -10.50
CA TRP A 466 -20.29 -9.04 -10.36
C TRP A 466 -21.35 -8.00 -10.72
N GLY A 467 -22.55 -8.41 -11.12
CA GLY A 467 -23.69 -7.53 -11.38
C GLY A 467 -23.89 -7.21 -12.85
N ALA A 468 -24.31 -5.97 -13.15
CA ALA A 468 -24.72 -5.56 -14.48
C ALA A 468 -23.60 -5.76 -15.52
N GLY A 469 -23.95 -6.43 -16.63
CA GLY A 469 -23.05 -6.65 -17.76
C GLY A 469 -21.97 -7.72 -17.57
N VAL A 470 -21.85 -8.34 -16.39
CA VAL A 470 -20.79 -9.31 -16.10
C VAL A 470 -21.06 -10.68 -16.72
N ALA A 471 -20.02 -11.32 -17.23
CA ALA A 471 -20.12 -12.55 -18.05
C ALA A 471 -20.53 -13.84 -17.27
N GLY A 472 -20.77 -13.76 -15.94
CA GLY A 472 -21.10 -14.93 -15.10
C GLY A 472 -19.87 -15.78 -14.78
N THR A 473 -20.07 -16.95 -14.19
CA THR A 473 -19.02 -17.81 -13.61
C THR A 473 -17.84 -18.03 -14.55
N ARG A 474 -16.75 -17.28 -14.32
CA ARG A 474 -15.54 -17.33 -15.14
C ARG A 474 -14.34 -16.90 -14.31
N GLN A 475 -13.20 -17.49 -14.62
CA GLN A 475 -11.92 -17.02 -14.06
C GLN A 475 -11.23 -16.06 -15.03
N VAL A 476 -10.73 -14.94 -14.52
CA VAL A 476 -9.86 -14.00 -15.23
C VAL A 476 -8.43 -14.18 -14.78
N LEU A 477 -7.50 -14.19 -15.71
CA LEU A 477 -6.06 -14.28 -15.46
C LEU A 477 -5.36 -13.08 -16.09
N GLY A 478 -4.27 -12.64 -15.46
CA GLY A 478 -3.44 -11.54 -15.96
C GLY A 478 -4.05 -10.14 -15.78
N ALA A 479 -5.12 -9.99 -14.98
CA ALA A 479 -5.61 -8.69 -14.59
C ALA A 479 -4.59 -8.00 -13.68
N GLN A 480 -4.34 -6.70 -13.93
CA GLN A 480 -3.42 -5.86 -13.18
C GLN A 480 -4.18 -4.69 -12.55
N ILE A 481 -3.67 -4.15 -11.46
CA ILE A 481 -4.32 -3.06 -10.74
C ILE A 481 -4.53 -1.81 -11.61
N VAL A 482 -3.61 -1.52 -12.54
CA VAL A 482 -3.70 -0.41 -13.50
C VAL A 482 -4.86 -0.58 -14.50
N ASP A 483 -5.35 -1.81 -14.71
CA ASP A 483 -6.44 -2.12 -15.65
C ASP A 483 -7.81 -1.65 -15.13
N LEU A 484 -7.94 -1.43 -13.84
CA LEU A 484 -9.22 -1.08 -13.22
C LEU A 484 -9.71 0.32 -13.65
N ALA A 485 -8.82 1.31 -13.71
CA ALA A 485 -9.17 2.67 -14.12
C ALA A 485 -9.75 2.73 -15.55
N PRO A 486 -9.08 2.22 -16.60
CA PRO A 486 -9.64 2.20 -17.95
C PRO A 486 -10.88 1.31 -18.07
N THR A 487 -10.98 0.22 -17.27
CA THR A 487 -12.18 -0.63 -17.22
C THR A 487 -13.39 0.12 -16.67
N ILE A 488 -13.21 0.91 -15.61
CA ILE A 488 -14.26 1.74 -15.00
C ILE A 488 -14.71 2.84 -15.98
N LEU A 489 -13.75 3.54 -16.64
CA LEU A 489 -14.05 4.55 -17.64
C LEU A 489 -14.87 3.97 -18.81
N ALA A 490 -14.44 2.80 -19.34
CA ALA A 490 -15.17 2.11 -20.41
C ALA A 490 -16.57 1.67 -19.98
N ALA A 491 -16.72 1.12 -18.76
CA ALA A 491 -18.02 0.69 -18.24
C ALA A 491 -19.02 1.86 -18.11
N LEU A 492 -18.53 3.08 -17.86
CA LEU A 492 -19.33 4.30 -17.74
C LEU A 492 -19.35 5.15 -19.02
N ASP A 493 -18.90 4.60 -20.15
CA ASP A 493 -18.86 5.25 -21.47
C ASP A 493 -18.07 6.57 -21.50
N VAL A 494 -17.01 6.66 -20.70
CA VAL A 494 -16.10 7.81 -20.68
C VAL A 494 -14.83 7.49 -21.47
N PRO A 495 -14.34 8.40 -22.34
CA PRO A 495 -13.12 8.19 -23.10
C PRO A 495 -11.91 7.96 -22.21
N ILE A 496 -11.09 6.96 -22.57
CA ILE A 496 -9.89 6.56 -21.85
C ILE A 496 -8.72 7.44 -22.33
N PRO A 497 -8.00 8.15 -21.45
CA PRO A 497 -6.78 8.86 -21.81
C PRO A 497 -5.74 7.92 -22.45
N ALA A 498 -5.21 8.31 -23.62
CA ALA A 498 -4.27 7.48 -24.37
C ALA A 498 -2.96 7.19 -23.64
N TYR A 499 -2.64 7.97 -22.60
CA TYR A 499 -1.46 7.77 -21.79
C TYR A 499 -1.64 6.73 -20.65
N MET A 500 -2.86 6.24 -20.40
CA MET A 500 -3.08 5.17 -19.42
C MET A 500 -2.38 3.88 -19.88
N ASP A 501 -1.74 3.19 -18.95
CA ASP A 501 -0.99 1.96 -19.23
C ASP A 501 -1.87 0.71 -19.11
N GLY A 502 -2.93 0.80 -18.31
CA GLY A 502 -3.87 -0.30 -18.14
C GLY A 502 -4.72 -0.55 -19.38
N ARG A 503 -5.14 -1.80 -19.55
CA ARG A 503 -6.11 -2.20 -20.59
C ARG A 503 -7.52 -2.31 -20.01
N VAL A 504 -8.51 -2.28 -20.86
CA VAL A 504 -9.88 -2.64 -20.47
C VAL A 504 -9.99 -4.16 -20.29
N LEU A 505 -10.48 -4.61 -19.15
CA LEU A 505 -10.76 -6.02 -18.86
C LEU A 505 -12.05 -6.46 -19.58
N SER A 506 -12.04 -6.42 -20.92
CA SER A 506 -13.24 -6.72 -21.73
C SER A 506 -13.78 -8.14 -21.52
N GLU A 507 -12.92 -9.07 -21.15
CA GLU A 507 -13.25 -10.47 -20.87
C GLU A 507 -14.14 -10.68 -19.64
N ILE A 508 -14.28 -9.69 -18.75
CA ILE A 508 -15.20 -9.79 -17.61
C ILE A 508 -16.66 -9.51 -18.01
N PHE A 509 -16.89 -8.96 -19.19
CA PHE A 509 -18.21 -8.54 -19.64
C PHE A 509 -18.84 -9.52 -20.63
N LEU A 510 -20.16 -9.53 -20.66
CA LEU A 510 -20.92 -10.15 -21.74
C LEU A 510 -20.74 -9.33 -23.03
N PRO A 511 -20.73 -9.98 -24.20
CA PRO A 511 -20.60 -9.29 -25.46
C PRO A 511 -21.65 -8.17 -25.63
N GLY A 512 -21.20 -6.96 -25.98
CA GLY A 512 -22.04 -5.79 -26.19
C GLY A 512 -22.52 -5.08 -24.93
N CYS A 513 -22.06 -5.50 -23.73
CA CYS A 513 -22.44 -4.85 -22.46
C CYS A 513 -21.65 -3.61 -22.13
N ILE A 514 -20.48 -3.44 -22.68
CA ILE A 514 -19.75 -2.17 -22.64
C ILE A 514 -19.62 -1.60 -24.06
N PRO A 515 -19.57 -0.26 -24.21
CA PRO A 515 -19.21 0.37 -25.48
C PRO A 515 -17.82 -0.06 -25.93
N GLU A 516 -17.56 0.01 -27.22
CA GLU A 516 -16.19 -0.07 -27.76
C GLU A 516 -15.34 1.00 -27.08
N PRO A 517 -14.18 0.65 -26.47
CA PRO A 517 -13.32 1.60 -25.76
C PRO A 517 -12.94 2.76 -26.69
N ARG A 518 -13.25 3.98 -26.25
CA ARG A 518 -12.87 5.20 -26.97
C ARG A 518 -11.67 5.80 -26.27
N HIS A 519 -10.65 6.19 -27.03
CA HIS A 519 -9.47 6.87 -26.47
C HIS A 519 -9.56 8.37 -26.73
N SER A 520 -9.12 9.18 -25.74
CA SER A 520 -8.96 10.62 -25.89
C SER A 520 -7.48 10.95 -26.09
N GLU A 521 -7.20 11.98 -26.89
CA GLU A 521 -5.85 12.53 -27.11
C GLU A 521 -5.34 13.33 -25.90
N ALA A 522 -5.92 13.16 -24.71
CA ALA A 522 -5.44 13.86 -23.51
C ALA A 522 -3.95 13.60 -23.34
N SER A 523 -3.17 14.67 -23.42
CA SER A 523 -1.73 14.60 -23.17
C SER A 523 -1.47 14.29 -21.69
N GLU A 524 -0.39 13.55 -21.45
CA GLU A 524 0.11 13.35 -20.10
C GLU A 524 0.33 14.72 -19.42
N PRO A 525 -0.23 14.97 -18.25
CA PRO A 525 0.00 16.24 -17.54
C PRO A 525 1.50 16.45 -17.33
N GLY A 526 1.97 17.66 -17.58
CA GLY A 526 3.33 18.04 -17.20
C GLY A 526 3.51 17.87 -15.69
N VAL A 527 4.65 17.36 -15.27
CA VAL A 527 4.99 17.15 -13.86
C VAL A 527 5.07 18.53 -13.17
N PRO A 528 4.20 18.87 -12.22
CA PRO A 528 4.38 20.08 -11.42
C PRO A 528 5.71 20.01 -10.66
N ASP A 529 6.48 21.09 -10.67
CA ASP A 529 7.67 21.20 -9.83
C ASP A 529 7.23 21.45 -8.36
N GLY A 530 7.38 20.43 -7.52
CA GLY A 530 7.21 20.51 -6.08
C GLY A 530 5.84 20.09 -5.54
N PRO A 531 5.78 19.67 -4.29
CA PRO A 531 4.53 19.32 -3.65
C PRO A 531 3.78 20.60 -3.22
N GLU A 532 2.71 20.95 -3.92
CA GLU A 532 1.66 21.75 -3.30
C GLU A 532 0.93 20.82 -2.31
N GLY A 533 1.14 21.03 -1.01
CA GLY A 533 0.47 20.28 0.05
C GLY A 533 1.36 19.31 0.84
N SER A 534 2.56 19.74 1.21
CA SER A 534 3.37 19.03 2.20
C SER A 534 2.65 18.99 3.56
N PHE A 535 2.79 17.89 4.29
CA PHE A 535 2.35 17.80 5.68
C PHE A 535 2.98 18.93 6.51
N SER A 536 2.21 19.52 7.42
CA SER A 536 2.80 20.27 8.53
C SER A 536 3.61 19.32 9.41
N LEU A 537 4.54 19.85 10.20
CA LEU A 537 5.36 19.03 11.10
C LEU A 537 4.52 18.16 12.06
N ALA A 538 3.39 18.66 12.54
CA ALA A 538 2.50 17.91 13.43
C ALA A 538 1.79 16.76 12.70
N GLU A 539 1.36 16.98 11.49
CA GLU A 539 0.74 15.98 10.62
C GLU A 539 1.76 14.91 10.21
N GLU A 540 2.98 15.34 9.83
CA GLU A 540 4.08 14.43 9.51
C GLU A 540 4.36 13.46 10.67
N ILE A 541 4.49 13.97 11.90
CA ILE A 541 4.73 13.16 13.10
C ILE A 541 3.57 12.16 13.32
N ALA A 542 2.33 12.59 13.14
CA ALA A 542 1.16 11.74 13.35
C ALA A 542 1.11 10.59 12.33
N VAL A 543 1.34 10.90 11.06
CA VAL A 543 1.34 9.92 9.95
C VAL A 543 2.51 8.96 10.08
N GLU A 544 3.73 9.46 10.33
CA GLU A 544 4.92 8.65 10.47
C GLU A 544 4.82 7.68 11.66
N SER A 545 4.38 8.16 12.82
CA SER A 545 4.19 7.30 13.99
C SER A 545 3.28 6.11 13.68
N ARG A 546 2.27 6.33 12.85
CA ARG A 546 1.33 5.31 12.41
C ARG A 546 1.99 4.33 11.44
N LEU A 547 2.64 4.82 10.39
CA LEU A 547 3.34 4.00 9.41
C LEU A 547 4.42 3.10 10.02
N ARG A 548 5.15 3.62 11.02
CA ARG A 548 6.14 2.82 11.79
C ARG A 548 5.49 1.74 12.63
N GLY A 549 4.38 2.08 13.30
CA GLY A 549 3.63 1.07 14.07
C GLY A 549 3.09 -0.06 13.21
N LEU A 550 2.86 0.20 11.92
CA LEU A 550 2.40 -0.78 10.93
C LEU A 550 3.55 -1.52 10.22
N GLY A 551 4.81 -1.10 10.45
CA GLY A 551 5.96 -1.71 9.79
C GLY A 551 6.21 -1.25 8.36
N TYR A 552 5.61 -0.13 7.93
CA TYR A 552 5.85 0.46 6.61
C TYR A 552 7.08 1.37 6.55
N LEU A 553 7.52 1.88 7.70
CA LEU A 553 8.73 2.67 7.86
C LEU A 553 9.55 2.10 9.01
N ASP A 554 10.76 1.65 8.74
CA ASP A 554 11.73 1.13 9.71
C ASP A 554 12.61 2.25 10.29
#